data_a451e613ae061baba56e0e52a4f301d2
#
_entry.id   a451e613ae061baba56e0e52a4f301d2
#
_cell.length_a   1.000
_cell.length_b   1.000
_cell.length_c   1.000
_cell.angle_alpha   90.00
_cell.angle_beta   90.00
_cell.angle_gamma   90.00
#
_symmetry.space_group_name_H-M   'P 1'
#
loop_
_entity.id
_entity.type
_entity.pdbx_description
1 polymer ?
#
loop_
_entity_poly.entity_id
_entity_poly.type
_entity_poly.pdbx_seq_one_letter_code
_entity_poly.pdbx_strand_id
1 'polypeptide(L)'
;MKKFQVLLLFSILSGSLLAQKDAANDPEAKKILDAVSAKFKSYNAVQASFTYKVENAQGKTISSKKGSVFMKGTKYRVSFAGQEIYCDGTTVWTYDKSSNEVTITKLDGSNNTLTPQKLFTNFYDEDFLYKLNGESKVGTKTVQEIEMTPTDKNKTFHKVYLLIDKNAKTIYSTKVLEKDGDRYSYTVNTLNGNANIPDSKFVFDKKDYPGVEEVDLR
;
A
#
# COMPACT_ATOMS: atom_id res chain seq x y z
N MET A 1 -28.42 80.35 10.63
CA MET A 1 -28.12 79.12 11.45
C MET A 1 -28.50 77.90 10.57
N LYS A 2 -27.54 77.34 9.93
CA LYS A 2 -27.71 76.16 9.03
C LYS A 2 -27.34 74.91 9.77
N LYS A 3 -28.29 73.98 9.96
CA LYS A 3 -28.06 72.63 10.55
C LYS A 3 -27.47 71.74 9.50
N PHE A 4 -26.26 71.24 9.73
CA PHE A 4 -25.61 70.19 8.92
C PHE A 4 -26.01 68.82 9.48
N GLN A 5 -26.76 68.04 8.69
CA GLN A 5 -27.04 66.65 8.98
C GLN A 5 -25.91 65.83 8.34
N VAL A 6 -25.14 65.17 9.18
CA VAL A 6 -24.16 64.19 8.75
C VAL A 6 -24.84 62.83 8.60
N LEU A 7 -24.98 62.38 7.36
CA LEU A 7 -25.51 61.03 7.03
C LEU A 7 -24.38 60.00 7.15
N LEU A 8 -24.45 59.18 8.19
CA LEU A 8 -23.47 58.10 8.42
C LEU A 8 -23.86 56.91 7.55
N LEU A 9 -23.11 56.66 6.45
CA LEU A 9 -23.29 55.49 5.59
C LEU A 9 -22.60 54.30 6.26
N PHE A 10 -23.38 53.36 6.81
CA PHE A 10 -22.91 52.11 7.37
C PHE A 10 -22.77 51.09 6.21
N SER A 11 -21.57 50.93 5.63
CA SER A 11 -21.29 49.91 4.64
C SER A 11 -21.13 48.55 5.34
N ILE A 12 -22.14 47.69 5.23
CA ILE A 12 -22.11 46.33 5.67
C ILE A 12 -21.19 45.57 4.70
N LEU A 13 -19.94 45.36 5.13
CA LEU A 13 -18.99 44.49 4.43
C LEU A 13 -19.38 43.01 4.73
N SER A 14 -20.21 42.46 3.84
CA SER A 14 -20.54 41.03 3.87
C SER A 14 -19.30 40.21 3.52
N GLY A 15 -18.48 39.88 4.52
CA GLY A 15 -17.42 38.94 4.39
C GLY A 15 -18.00 37.57 4.11
N SER A 16 -17.90 37.10 2.86
CA SER A 16 -18.14 35.71 2.52
C SER A 16 -17.09 34.88 3.24
N LEU A 17 -17.47 34.29 4.37
CA LEU A 17 -16.70 33.18 4.95
C LEU A 17 -16.71 32.05 3.91
N LEU A 18 -15.64 31.95 3.12
CA LEU A 18 -15.30 30.72 2.42
C LEU A 18 -15.03 29.67 3.52
N ALA A 19 -16.06 28.92 3.87
CA ALA A 19 -15.89 27.74 4.68
C ALA A 19 -14.83 26.89 3.95
N GLN A 20 -13.63 26.80 4.52
CA GLN A 20 -12.67 25.79 4.15
C GLN A 20 -13.38 24.45 4.37
N LYS A 21 -13.81 23.83 3.27
CA LYS A 21 -14.35 22.48 3.30
C LYS A 21 -13.23 21.61 3.81
N ASP A 22 -13.39 21.08 5.02
CA ASP A 22 -12.47 20.08 5.55
C ASP A 22 -12.22 19.08 4.41
N ALA A 23 -10.96 18.70 4.21
CA ALA A 23 -10.57 17.81 3.12
C ALA A 23 -11.22 16.44 3.35
N ALA A 24 -12.47 16.32 2.94
CA ALA A 24 -13.19 15.06 2.99
C ALA A 24 -12.65 14.14 1.90
N ASN A 25 -12.57 12.85 2.20
CA ASN A 25 -12.20 11.83 1.23
C ASN A 25 -13.15 11.85 0.03
N ASP A 26 -12.59 11.69 -1.16
CA ASP A 26 -13.33 11.62 -2.41
C ASP A 26 -14.21 10.36 -2.46
N PRO A 27 -15.55 10.48 -2.57
CA PRO A 27 -16.45 9.33 -2.60
C PRO A 27 -16.21 8.39 -3.80
N GLU A 28 -15.78 8.92 -4.95
CA GLU A 28 -15.46 8.10 -6.13
C GLU A 28 -14.19 7.28 -5.88
N ALA A 29 -13.16 7.89 -5.32
CA ALA A 29 -11.95 7.18 -4.92
C ALA A 29 -12.27 6.10 -3.87
N LYS A 30 -13.13 6.41 -2.88
CA LYS A 30 -13.55 5.43 -1.87
C LYS A 30 -14.21 4.23 -2.52
N LYS A 31 -15.15 4.44 -3.43
CA LYS A 31 -15.84 3.36 -4.14
C LYS A 31 -14.88 2.44 -4.89
N ILE A 32 -13.84 3.01 -5.51
CA ILE A 32 -12.81 2.24 -6.22
C ILE A 32 -11.99 1.42 -5.23
N LEU A 33 -11.53 2.03 -4.13
CA LEU A 33 -10.74 1.35 -3.09
C LEU A 33 -11.52 0.23 -2.41
N ASP A 34 -12.80 0.47 -2.08
CA ASP A 34 -13.70 -0.54 -1.54
C ASP A 34 -13.87 -1.72 -2.50
N ALA A 35 -14.00 -1.45 -3.81
CA ALA A 35 -14.11 -2.50 -4.82
C ALA A 35 -12.84 -3.35 -4.94
N VAL A 36 -11.64 -2.73 -4.82
CA VAL A 36 -10.35 -3.43 -4.77
C VAL A 36 -10.26 -4.31 -3.54
N SER A 37 -10.59 -3.77 -2.37
CA SER A 37 -10.60 -4.53 -1.11
C SER A 37 -11.57 -5.71 -1.15
N ALA A 38 -12.80 -5.49 -1.63
CA ALA A 38 -13.79 -6.55 -1.79
C ALA A 38 -13.30 -7.64 -2.78
N LYS A 39 -12.69 -7.23 -3.89
CA LYS A 39 -12.11 -8.16 -4.87
C LYS A 39 -11.01 -9.00 -4.25
N PHE A 40 -10.09 -8.38 -3.51
CA PHE A 40 -9.01 -9.11 -2.85
C PHE A 40 -9.55 -10.10 -1.80
N LYS A 41 -10.52 -9.68 -0.97
CA LYS A 41 -11.18 -10.53 0.03
C LYS A 41 -11.95 -11.71 -0.58
N SER A 42 -12.34 -11.62 -1.84
CA SER A 42 -13.04 -12.71 -2.55
C SER A 42 -12.12 -13.85 -2.99
N TYR A 43 -10.79 -13.67 -2.90
CA TYR A 43 -9.83 -14.69 -3.28
C TYR A 43 -9.62 -15.71 -2.17
N ASN A 44 -9.66 -17.00 -2.51
CA ASN A 44 -9.35 -18.08 -1.57
C ASN A 44 -7.86 -18.16 -1.27
N ALA A 45 -7.03 -17.97 -2.27
CA ALA A 45 -5.58 -17.91 -2.15
C ALA A 45 -5.01 -17.08 -3.31
N VAL A 46 -3.95 -16.35 -3.04
CA VAL A 46 -3.31 -15.46 -4.01
C VAL A 46 -1.87 -15.89 -4.26
N GLN A 47 -1.53 -16.00 -5.53
CA GLN A 47 -0.16 -16.06 -6.01
C GLN A 47 0.10 -14.86 -6.90
N ALA A 48 1.10 -14.06 -6.58
CA ALA A 48 1.46 -12.89 -7.37
C ALA A 48 2.98 -12.77 -7.52
N SER A 49 3.41 -12.15 -8.62
CA SER A 49 4.77 -11.66 -8.81
C SER A 49 4.75 -10.16 -8.99
N PHE A 50 5.79 -9.50 -8.53
CA PHE A 50 5.89 -8.04 -8.60
C PHE A 50 7.31 -7.59 -8.95
N THR A 51 7.41 -6.37 -9.44
CA THR A 51 8.67 -5.66 -9.60
C THR A 51 8.71 -4.49 -8.62
N TYR A 52 9.72 -4.47 -7.78
CA TYR A 52 10.06 -3.33 -6.93
C TYR A 52 11.11 -2.50 -7.61
N LYS A 53 10.91 -1.17 -7.64
CA LYS A 53 11.83 -0.22 -8.24
C LYS A 53 12.06 0.95 -7.28
N VAL A 54 13.32 1.36 -7.16
CA VAL A 54 13.75 2.55 -6.45
C VAL A 54 14.23 3.58 -7.48
N GLU A 55 13.72 4.78 -7.37
CA GLU A 55 14.14 5.94 -8.16
C GLU A 55 14.58 7.06 -7.20
N ASN A 56 15.63 7.79 -7.56
CA ASN A 56 16.03 8.97 -6.80
C ASN A 56 15.10 10.18 -7.08
N ALA A 57 15.36 11.31 -6.43
CA ALA A 57 14.57 12.54 -6.59
C ALA A 57 14.51 13.05 -8.05
N GLN A 58 15.53 12.75 -8.88
CA GLN A 58 15.58 13.10 -10.31
C GLN A 58 14.81 12.08 -11.19
N GLY A 59 14.22 11.02 -10.60
CA GLY A 59 13.50 9.98 -11.33
C GLY A 59 14.40 8.94 -12.00
N LYS A 60 15.71 8.94 -11.69
CA LYS A 60 16.65 7.92 -12.20
C LYS A 60 16.48 6.63 -11.39
N THR A 61 16.28 5.52 -12.07
CA THR A 61 16.23 4.20 -11.42
C THR A 61 17.58 3.85 -10.82
N ILE A 62 17.58 3.61 -9.50
CA ILE A 62 18.74 3.17 -8.72
C ILE A 62 18.77 1.64 -8.60
N SER A 63 17.61 1.03 -8.39
CA SER A 63 17.46 -0.40 -8.18
C SER A 63 16.16 -0.91 -8.77
N SER A 64 16.20 -2.15 -9.30
CA SER A 64 14.99 -2.87 -9.71
C SER A 64 15.16 -4.34 -9.36
N LYS A 65 14.22 -4.89 -8.58
CA LYS A 65 14.24 -6.28 -8.10
C LYS A 65 12.87 -6.91 -8.31
N LYS A 66 12.84 -8.20 -8.61
CA LYS A 66 11.60 -8.97 -8.71
C LYS A 66 11.36 -9.74 -7.41
N GLY A 67 10.09 -9.90 -7.06
CA GLY A 67 9.66 -10.70 -5.94
C GLY A 67 8.39 -11.49 -6.25
N SER A 68 8.05 -12.38 -5.35
CA SER A 68 6.80 -13.15 -5.41
C SER A 68 6.16 -13.24 -4.03
N VAL A 69 4.85 -13.39 -4.01
CA VAL A 69 4.06 -13.56 -2.79
C VAL A 69 3.01 -14.62 -3.01
N PHE A 70 2.85 -15.47 -1.99
CA PHE A 70 1.75 -16.41 -1.84
C PHE A 70 0.99 -16.05 -0.57
N MET A 71 -0.34 -16.08 -0.63
CA MET A 71 -1.19 -15.76 0.53
C MET A 71 -2.40 -16.70 0.55
N LYS A 72 -2.81 -17.13 1.78
CA LYS A 72 -4.00 -17.94 2.00
C LYS A 72 -4.50 -17.72 3.43
N GLY A 73 -5.63 -17.02 3.59
CA GLY A 73 -6.06 -16.56 4.90
C GLY A 73 -5.00 -15.69 5.58
N THR A 74 -4.55 -16.08 6.78
CA THR A 74 -3.48 -15.41 7.52
C THR A 74 -2.07 -15.87 7.12
N LYS A 75 -1.96 -16.95 6.34
CA LYS A 75 -0.69 -17.53 5.91
C LYS A 75 -0.11 -16.77 4.72
N TYR A 76 1.21 -16.62 4.70
CA TYR A 76 1.89 -16.01 3.56
C TYR A 76 3.32 -16.54 3.38
N ARG A 77 3.82 -16.44 2.17
CA ARG A 77 5.24 -16.58 1.83
C ARG A 77 5.63 -15.47 0.89
N VAL A 78 6.72 -14.77 1.21
CA VAL A 78 7.30 -13.71 0.36
C VAL A 78 8.72 -14.11 0.01
N SER A 79 9.08 -14.02 -1.28
CA SER A 79 10.45 -14.14 -1.74
C SER A 79 10.85 -12.81 -2.37
N PHE A 80 11.83 -12.14 -1.78
CA PHE A 80 12.26 -10.82 -2.24
C PHE A 80 13.69 -10.50 -1.79
N ALA A 81 14.51 -10.00 -2.72
CA ALA A 81 15.83 -9.42 -2.44
C ALA A 81 16.82 -10.33 -1.66
N GLY A 82 16.74 -11.65 -1.86
CA GLY A 82 17.61 -12.61 -1.16
C GLY A 82 17.00 -13.16 0.12
N GLN A 83 15.87 -12.63 0.58
CA GLN A 83 15.14 -13.12 1.73
C GLN A 83 13.92 -13.94 1.33
N GLU A 84 13.57 -14.91 2.16
CA GLU A 84 12.32 -15.65 2.11
C GLU A 84 11.63 -15.57 3.47
N ILE A 85 10.40 -15.07 3.48
CA ILE A 85 9.58 -14.96 4.69
C ILE A 85 8.45 -15.96 4.57
N TYR A 86 8.31 -16.82 5.56
CA TYR A 86 7.22 -17.79 5.70
C TYR A 86 6.36 -17.41 6.90
N CYS A 87 5.06 -17.62 6.79
CA CYS A 87 4.14 -17.48 7.92
C CYS A 87 3.02 -18.50 7.80
N ASP A 88 2.89 -19.37 8.81
CA ASP A 88 1.82 -20.36 8.87
C ASP A 88 0.52 -19.86 9.53
N GLY A 89 0.51 -18.57 9.91
CA GLY A 89 -0.59 -17.92 10.62
C GLY A 89 -0.32 -17.74 12.12
N THR A 90 0.76 -18.32 12.65
CA THR A 90 1.17 -18.22 14.07
C THR A 90 2.66 -17.93 14.22
N THR A 91 3.48 -18.54 13.42
CA THR A 91 4.95 -18.42 13.41
C THR A 91 5.40 -17.76 12.12
N VAL A 92 6.40 -16.90 12.23
CA VAL A 92 7.07 -16.25 11.09
C VAL A 92 8.52 -16.72 11.07
N TRP A 93 8.97 -17.20 9.92
CA TRP A 93 10.36 -17.54 9.63
C TRP A 93 10.89 -16.56 8.60
N THR A 94 11.96 -15.86 8.93
CA THR A 94 12.66 -14.96 7.99
C THR A 94 14.03 -15.59 7.69
N TYR A 95 14.15 -16.16 6.51
CA TYR A 95 15.38 -16.77 6.02
C TYR A 95 16.16 -15.77 5.16
N ASP A 96 17.41 -15.53 5.52
CA ASP A 96 18.35 -14.73 4.73
C ASP A 96 19.36 -15.68 4.03
N LYS A 97 19.34 -15.62 2.70
CA LYS A 97 20.24 -16.47 1.88
C LYS A 97 21.71 -16.09 2.01
N SER A 98 22.02 -14.85 2.34
CA SER A 98 23.39 -14.37 2.40
C SER A 98 24.15 -14.86 3.63
N SER A 99 23.44 -14.98 4.76
CA SER A 99 23.98 -15.50 6.02
C SER A 99 23.67 -16.99 6.23
N ASN A 100 22.77 -17.58 5.42
CA ASN A 100 22.21 -18.90 5.63
C ASN A 100 21.61 -19.05 7.05
N GLU A 101 20.88 -18.02 7.49
CA GLU A 101 20.26 -17.92 8.81
C GLU A 101 18.75 -17.82 8.69
N VAL A 102 18.02 -18.45 9.60
CA VAL A 102 16.59 -18.25 9.75
C VAL A 102 16.26 -17.73 11.15
N THR A 103 15.63 -16.56 11.20
CA THR A 103 15.06 -15.99 12.42
C THR A 103 13.62 -16.44 12.56
N ILE A 104 13.26 -16.96 13.74
CA ILE A 104 11.93 -17.50 14.05
C ILE A 104 11.25 -16.59 15.09
N THR A 105 10.07 -16.07 14.77
CA THR A 105 9.30 -15.21 15.66
C THR A 105 7.83 -15.63 15.70
N LYS A 106 7.10 -15.19 16.72
CA LYS A 106 5.61 -15.27 16.69
C LYS A 106 5.04 -14.22 15.75
N LEU A 107 3.98 -14.57 15.03
CA LEU A 107 3.20 -13.58 14.32
C LEU A 107 2.59 -12.62 15.34
N ASP A 108 3.03 -11.37 15.33
CA ASP A 108 2.40 -10.33 16.13
C ASP A 108 1.01 -10.02 15.57
N GLY A 109 -0.01 -10.36 16.34
CA GLY A 109 -1.42 -10.10 16.02
C GLY A 109 -1.84 -8.64 16.18
N SER A 110 -0.94 -7.75 16.64
CA SER A 110 -1.25 -6.33 16.77
C SER A 110 -1.56 -5.71 15.41
N ASN A 111 -2.38 -4.67 15.41
CA ASN A 111 -2.70 -3.93 14.19
C ASN A 111 -1.48 -3.23 13.56
N ASN A 112 -0.36 -3.16 14.29
CA ASN A 112 0.86 -2.49 13.85
C ASN A 112 1.74 -3.33 12.91
N THR A 113 1.58 -4.68 12.89
CA THR A 113 2.35 -5.53 11.98
C THR A 113 1.81 -5.43 10.56
N LEU A 114 2.64 -4.95 9.63
CA LEU A 114 2.31 -4.87 8.22
C LEU A 114 2.46 -6.26 7.57
N THR A 115 1.35 -6.95 7.35
CA THR A 115 1.33 -8.21 6.59
C THR A 115 1.01 -7.95 5.12
N PRO A 116 1.40 -8.86 4.20
CA PRO A 116 1.03 -8.72 2.79
C PRO A 116 -0.48 -8.55 2.57
N GLN A 117 -1.31 -9.24 3.36
CA GLN A 117 -2.77 -9.12 3.27
C GLN A 117 -3.26 -7.72 3.61
N LYS A 118 -2.70 -7.09 4.65
CA LYS A 118 -3.08 -5.73 5.08
C LYS A 118 -2.82 -4.69 3.99
N LEU A 119 -1.83 -4.91 3.11
CA LEU A 119 -1.54 -4.02 1.99
C LEU A 119 -2.67 -3.94 0.95
N PHE A 120 -3.61 -4.89 0.97
CA PHE A 120 -4.70 -4.98 0.01
C PHE A 120 -6.09 -4.80 0.63
N THR A 121 -6.18 -4.62 1.98
CA THR A 121 -7.47 -4.59 2.68
C THR A 121 -7.58 -3.40 3.62
N ASN A 122 -8.47 -2.44 3.32
CA ASN A 122 -8.93 -1.35 4.21
C ASN A 122 -7.85 -0.48 4.88
N PHE A 123 -6.58 -0.51 4.42
CA PHE A 123 -5.49 0.28 5.01
C PHE A 123 -5.66 1.80 4.79
N TYR A 124 -6.56 2.19 3.89
CA TYR A 124 -6.73 3.58 3.43
C TYR A 124 -7.71 4.41 4.26
N ASP A 125 -8.65 3.79 4.99
CA ASP A 125 -9.79 4.51 5.58
C ASP A 125 -9.38 5.47 6.72
N GLU A 126 -8.46 5.06 7.58
CA GLU A 126 -8.07 5.83 8.77
C GLU A 126 -6.74 6.57 8.59
N ASP A 127 -5.86 6.02 7.76
CA ASP A 127 -4.49 6.47 7.64
C ASP A 127 -4.26 7.51 6.52
N PHE A 128 -5.24 7.70 5.62
CA PHE A 128 -5.06 8.53 4.44
C PHE A 128 -6.26 9.42 4.09
N LEU A 129 -5.94 10.60 3.59
CA LEU A 129 -6.84 11.36 2.71
C LEU A 129 -6.58 10.92 1.27
N TYR A 130 -7.63 10.68 0.50
CA TYR A 130 -7.49 10.17 -0.86
C TYR A 130 -8.44 10.87 -1.85
N LYS A 131 -8.02 10.94 -3.12
CA LYS A 131 -8.79 11.49 -4.24
C LYS A 131 -8.49 10.72 -5.53
N LEU A 132 -9.45 10.72 -6.44
CA LEU A 132 -9.28 10.20 -7.80
C LEU A 132 -8.68 11.31 -8.68
N ASN A 133 -7.51 11.04 -9.27
CA ASN A 133 -6.87 11.97 -10.23
C ASN A 133 -7.39 11.78 -11.65
N GLY A 134 -8.00 10.62 -11.96
CA GLY A 134 -8.54 10.32 -13.28
C GLY A 134 -8.16 8.95 -13.80
N GLU A 135 -8.33 8.76 -15.11
CA GLU A 135 -8.07 7.51 -15.81
C GLU A 135 -7.00 7.69 -16.88
N SER A 136 -6.20 6.66 -17.09
CA SER A 136 -5.20 6.61 -18.14
C SER A 136 -5.05 5.19 -18.70
N LYS A 137 -4.24 5.04 -19.75
CA LYS A 137 -3.91 3.71 -20.30
C LYS A 137 -2.48 3.35 -19.99
N VAL A 138 -2.26 2.10 -19.53
CA VAL A 138 -0.96 1.48 -19.37
C VAL A 138 -0.96 0.18 -20.20
N GLY A 139 -0.32 0.22 -21.35
CA GLY A 139 -0.44 -0.85 -22.36
C GLY A 139 -1.90 -1.02 -22.80
N THR A 140 -2.43 -2.23 -22.65
CA THR A 140 -3.84 -2.55 -22.98
C THR A 140 -4.81 -2.29 -21.84
N LYS A 141 -4.34 -1.94 -20.64
CA LYS A 141 -5.16 -1.75 -19.44
C LYS A 141 -5.59 -0.30 -19.30
N THR A 142 -6.86 -0.09 -18.92
CA THR A 142 -7.32 1.20 -18.40
C THR A 142 -7.11 1.19 -16.89
N VAL A 143 -6.37 2.17 -16.38
CA VAL A 143 -6.08 2.31 -14.95
C VAL A 143 -6.69 3.60 -14.41
N GLN A 144 -7.13 3.54 -13.16
CA GLN A 144 -7.61 4.66 -12.37
C GLN A 144 -6.52 5.03 -11.37
N GLU A 145 -6.12 6.31 -11.35
CA GLU A 145 -5.09 6.78 -10.42
C GLU A 145 -5.74 7.39 -9.18
N ILE A 146 -5.41 6.83 -8.03
CA ILE A 146 -5.79 7.36 -6.72
C ILE A 146 -4.55 7.92 -6.03
N GLU A 147 -4.62 9.20 -5.70
CA GLU A 147 -3.63 9.89 -4.88
C GLU A 147 -4.04 9.79 -3.41
N MET A 148 -3.09 9.39 -2.57
CA MET A 148 -3.28 9.24 -1.14
C MET A 148 -2.25 10.07 -0.40
N THR A 149 -2.71 10.81 0.61
CA THR A 149 -1.86 11.64 1.49
C THR A 149 -2.02 11.12 2.91
N PRO A 150 -0.93 10.72 3.60
CA PRO A 150 -1.03 10.23 4.97
C PRO A 150 -1.57 11.32 5.91
N THR A 151 -2.45 10.94 6.83
CA THR A 151 -2.97 11.82 7.88
C THR A 151 -1.91 12.10 8.94
N ASP A 152 -1.09 11.11 9.27
CA ASP A 152 0.07 11.25 10.15
C ASP A 152 1.23 11.93 9.42
N LYS A 153 1.54 13.16 9.83
CA LYS A 153 2.64 13.96 9.29
C LYS A 153 4.04 13.44 9.65
N ASN A 154 4.15 12.49 10.59
CA ASN A 154 5.44 11.91 10.99
C ASN A 154 5.86 10.74 10.09
N LYS A 155 5.00 10.24 9.20
CA LYS A 155 5.39 9.23 8.21
C LYS A 155 6.59 9.74 7.37
N THR A 156 7.49 8.84 6.98
CA THR A 156 8.67 9.17 6.15
C THR A 156 8.30 9.63 4.74
N PHE A 157 7.12 9.22 4.28
CA PHE A 157 6.57 9.57 2.97
C PHE A 157 5.45 10.62 3.09
N HIS A 158 5.20 11.34 1.99
CA HIS A 158 4.18 12.37 1.94
C HIS A 158 3.06 12.10 0.91
N LYS A 159 3.27 11.15 -0.01
CA LYS A 159 2.29 10.75 -1.04
C LYS A 159 2.41 9.27 -1.37
N VAL A 160 1.25 8.68 -1.69
CA VAL A 160 1.15 7.36 -2.33
C VAL A 160 0.23 7.49 -3.54
N TYR A 161 0.64 6.96 -4.68
CA TYR A 161 -0.20 6.81 -5.85
C TYR A 161 -0.51 5.34 -6.09
N LEU A 162 -1.80 5.02 -6.22
CA LEU A 162 -2.27 3.71 -6.62
C LEU A 162 -2.77 3.78 -8.06
N LEU A 163 -2.28 2.91 -8.92
CA LEU A 163 -2.89 2.64 -10.21
C LEU A 163 -3.73 1.37 -10.08
N ILE A 164 -5.02 1.51 -10.27
CA ILE A 164 -6.01 0.42 -10.17
C ILE A 164 -6.42 -0.01 -11.58
N ASP A 165 -6.28 -1.29 -11.90
CA ASP A 165 -6.87 -1.86 -13.12
C ASP A 165 -8.40 -1.77 -13.01
N LYS A 166 -9.01 -0.90 -13.81
CA LYS A 166 -10.44 -0.59 -13.77
C LYS A 166 -11.32 -1.83 -13.99
N ASN A 167 -10.91 -2.70 -14.90
CA ASN A 167 -11.70 -3.88 -15.27
C ASN A 167 -11.51 -5.02 -14.25
N ALA A 168 -10.26 -5.29 -13.87
CA ALA A 168 -9.94 -6.35 -12.92
C ALA A 168 -10.27 -5.97 -11.47
N LYS A 169 -10.38 -4.66 -11.15
CA LYS A 169 -10.53 -4.13 -9.79
C LYS A 169 -9.38 -4.58 -8.88
N THR A 170 -8.17 -4.55 -9.40
CA THR A 170 -6.95 -4.96 -8.68
C THR A 170 -5.90 -3.86 -8.76
N ILE A 171 -5.03 -3.79 -7.76
CA ILE A 171 -3.88 -2.89 -7.79
C ILE A 171 -2.96 -3.32 -8.93
N TYR A 172 -2.71 -2.42 -9.88
CA TYR A 172 -1.72 -2.57 -10.93
C TYR A 172 -0.34 -2.15 -10.44
N SER A 173 -0.25 -0.97 -9.80
CA SER A 173 0.98 -0.52 -9.16
C SER A 173 0.72 0.43 -8.01
N THR A 174 1.69 0.49 -7.10
CA THR A 174 1.77 1.46 -6.00
C THR A 174 3.05 2.24 -6.14
N LYS A 175 3.02 3.57 -5.99
CA LYS A 175 4.19 4.43 -5.95
C LYS A 175 4.16 5.30 -4.71
N VAL A 176 5.21 5.19 -3.90
CA VAL A 176 5.41 5.95 -2.65
C VAL A 176 6.43 7.04 -2.91
N LEU A 177 6.13 8.28 -2.51
CA LEU A 177 7.03 9.43 -2.58
C LEU A 177 7.51 9.74 -1.17
N GLU A 178 8.79 9.50 -0.92
CA GLU A 178 9.45 9.81 0.34
C GLU A 178 9.72 11.32 0.48
N LYS A 179 9.90 11.79 1.70
CA LYS A 179 10.18 13.20 1.99
C LYS A 179 11.59 13.63 1.59
N ASP A 180 12.53 12.69 1.54
CA ASP A 180 13.91 12.91 1.05
C ASP A 180 14.01 12.98 -0.48
N GLY A 181 12.88 12.70 -1.18
CA GLY A 181 12.75 12.75 -2.63
C GLY A 181 12.87 11.39 -3.33
N ASP A 182 13.26 10.35 -2.62
CA ASP A 182 13.29 8.99 -3.17
C ASP A 182 11.87 8.49 -3.47
N ARG A 183 11.77 7.59 -4.42
CA ARG A 183 10.49 7.03 -4.89
C ARG A 183 10.58 5.52 -4.94
N TYR A 184 9.64 4.87 -4.29
CA TYR A 184 9.51 3.42 -4.29
C TYR A 184 8.26 3.01 -5.07
N SER A 185 8.40 2.08 -5.99
CA SER A 185 7.24 1.56 -6.71
C SER A 185 7.20 0.04 -6.71
N TYR A 186 5.98 -0.49 -6.61
CA TYR A 186 5.65 -1.90 -6.72
C TYR A 186 4.68 -2.06 -7.89
N THR A 187 5.09 -2.80 -8.91
CA THR A 187 4.22 -3.13 -10.06
C THR A 187 3.88 -4.61 -10.01
N VAL A 188 2.61 -4.95 -10.03
CA VAL A 188 2.14 -6.33 -10.10
C VAL A 188 2.30 -6.84 -11.53
N ASN A 189 3.16 -7.86 -11.70
CA ASN A 189 3.41 -8.47 -13.01
C ASN A 189 2.38 -9.56 -13.32
N THR A 190 2.09 -10.42 -12.34
CA THR A 190 1.09 -11.49 -12.43
C THR A 190 0.29 -11.57 -11.14
N LEU A 191 -1.00 -11.89 -11.25
CA LEU A 191 -1.86 -12.14 -10.10
C LEU A 191 -2.84 -13.26 -10.43
N ASN A 192 -2.81 -14.34 -9.62
CA ASN A 192 -3.78 -15.42 -9.64
C ASN A 192 -4.48 -15.45 -8.28
N GLY A 193 -5.76 -15.09 -8.25
CA GLY A 193 -6.55 -14.95 -7.02
C GLY A 193 -7.20 -16.24 -6.51
N ASN A 194 -7.11 -17.34 -7.24
CA ASN A 194 -7.68 -18.64 -6.85
C ASN A 194 -6.65 -19.75 -7.08
N ALA A 195 -5.39 -19.48 -6.72
CA ALA A 195 -4.31 -20.44 -6.87
C ALA A 195 -4.50 -21.64 -5.91
N ASN A 196 -4.25 -22.85 -6.40
CA ASN A 196 -4.22 -24.03 -5.55
C ASN A 196 -2.86 -24.07 -4.84
N ILE A 197 -2.81 -23.61 -3.57
CA ILE A 197 -1.58 -23.51 -2.78
C ILE A 197 -1.67 -24.47 -1.59
N PRO A 198 -0.80 -25.49 -1.52
CA PRO A 198 -0.75 -26.39 -0.36
C PRO A 198 -0.21 -25.65 0.86
N ASP A 199 -0.66 -26.05 2.05
CA ASP A 199 -0.29 -25.37 3.30
C ASP A 199 1.21 -25.52 3.63
N SER A 200 1.87 -26.58 3.16
CA SER A 200 3.33 -26.74 3.25
C SER A 200 4.13 -25.59 2.60
N LYS A 201 3.52 -24.84 1.67
CA LYS A 201 4.14 -23.68 1.03
C LYS A 201 4.44 -22.55 2.02
N PHE A 202 3.76 -22.51 3.15
CA PHE A 202 3.82 -21.46 4.14
C PHE A 202 4.66 -21.79 5.38
N VAL A 203 5.27 -22.98 5.41
CA VAL A 203 6.09 -23.46 6.51
C VAL A 203 7.54 -23.53 6.03
N PHE A 204 8.45 -23.06 6.87
CA PHE A 204 9.88 -23.26 6.64
C PHE A 204 10.25 -24.69 7.02
N ASP A 205 10.82 -25.47 6.09
CA ASP A 205 11.38 -26.80 6.38
C ASP A 205 12.91 -26.73 6.34
N LYS A 206 13.56 -26.92 7.48
CA LYS A 206 15.02 -26.92 7.62
C LYS A 206 15.73 -27.91 6.67
N LYS A 207 15.05 -28.98 6.28
CA LYS A 207 15.61 -29.98 5.36
C LYS A 207 15.94 -29.41 3.98
N ASP A 208 15.21 -28.36 3.57
CA ASP A 208 15.41 -27.67 2.29
C ASP A 208 16.61 -26.70 2.33
N TYR A 209 17.21 -26.49 3.54
CA TYR A 209 18.25 -25.49 3.80
C TYR A 209 19.43 -26.12 4.56
N PRO A 210 20.28 -26.93 3.93
CA PRO A 210 21.41 -27.56 4.58
C PRO A 210 22.34 -26.56 5.26
N GLY A 211 22.68 -26.83 6.54
CA GLY A 211 23.58 -25.98 7.33
C GLY A 211 22.98 -24.63 7.78
N VAL A 212 21.65 -24.45 7.69
CA VAL A 212 21.00 -23.23 8.16
C VAL A 212 21.16 -23.07 9.68
N GLU A 213 21.55 -21.87 10.11
CA GLU A 213 21.55 -21.45 11.50
C GLU A 213 20.15 -20.94 11.90
N GLU A 214 19.65 -21.39 13.05
CA GLU A 214 18.33 -21.02 13.56
C GLU A 214 18.48 -20.09 14.76
N VAL A 215 17.84 -18.90 14.67
CA VAL A 215 17.71 -17.95 15.78
C VAL A 215 16.24 -17.91 16.20
N ASP A 216 15.90 -18.59 17.29
CA ASP A 216 14.52 -18.65 17.81
C ASP A 216 14.29 -17.54 18.83
N LEU A 217 13.38 -16.61 18.52
CA LEU A 217 13.02 -15.45 19.33
C LEU A 217 11.55 -15.50 19.84
N ARG A 218 10.93 -16.67 19.86
CA ARG A 218 9.51 -16.83 20.27
C ARG A 218 9.28 -16.79 21.77
#